data_ad93c90cb97c3aa1c1eff844cee74357
#
_entry.id   ad93c90cb97c3aa1c1eff844cee74357
#
_cell.length_a   1.000
_cell.length_b   1.000
_cell.length_c   1.000
_cell.angle_alpha   90.00
_cell.angle_beta   90.00
_cell.angle_gamma   90.00
#
_symmetry.space_group_name_H-M   'P 1'
#
loop_
_entity.id
_entity.type
_entity.pdbx_description
1 polymer ?
#
loop_
_entity_poly.entity_id
_entity_poly.type
_entity_poly.pdbx_seq_one_letter_code
_entity_poly.pdbx_strand_id
1 'polypeptide(L)'
;NDENPGRMESQKKYVKKFTELMDYIDEHYMEDLTLENIADEIGFSKFHFSRLFKQYTNFTFCDYLTHRRIKAAQALLCNEELSITEIALQSGFSSISTFNRIFKQETGYTPSEYRSKSPAARRKLTY
;
A
#
# COMPACT_ATOMS: atom_id res chain seq x y z
N ASN A 1 -23.78 -17.20 21.46
CA ASN A 1 -24.85 -16.66 20.67
C ASN A 1 -24.43 -15.34 20.00
N ASP A 2 -24.48 -15.30 18.70
CA ASP A 2 -23.97 -14.18 17.91
C ASP A 2 -24.82 -12.91 17.97
N GLU A 3 -25.92 -12.96 18.70
CA GLU A 3 -26.85 -11.84 18.78
C GLU A 3 -26.65 -10.94 19.99
N ASN A 4 -25.50 -11.05 20.64
CA ASN A 4 -25.17 -10.17 21.77
C ASN A 4 -24.98 -8.73 21.27
N PRO A 5 -25.82 -7.77 21.72
CA PRO A 5 -25.72 -6.39 21.24
C PRO A 5 -24.36 -5.73 21.51
N GLY A 6 -23.74 -6.04 22.65
CA GLY A 6 -22.42 -5.50 22.96
C GLY A 6 -21.35 -6.00 22.00
N ARG A 7 -21.44 -7.24 21.57
CA ARG A 7 -20.51 -7.82 20.60
C ARG A 7 -20.66 -7.17 19.23
N MET A 8 -21.90 -6.92 18.80
CA MET A 8 -22.15 -6.24 17.52
C MET A 8 -21.61 -4.83 17.52
N GLU A 9 -21.78 -4.10 18.62
CA GLU A 9 -21.26 -2.76 18.72
C GLU A 9 -19.74 -2.74 18.70
N SER A 10 -19.09 -3.72 19.36
CA SER A 10 -17.63 -3.85 19.33
C SER A 10 -17.13 -4.11 17.93
N GLN A 11 -17.81 -4.97 17.17
CA GLN A 11 -17.44 -5.26 15.78
C GLN A 11 -17.62 -4.04 14.90
N LYS A 12 -18.71 -3.29 15.06
CA LYS A 12 -18.92 -2.04 14.33
C LYS A 12 -17.83 -1.02 14.63
N LYS A 13 -17.42 -0.94 15.88
CA LYS A 13 -16.36 -0.04 16.31
C LYS A 13 -15.04 -0.38 15.63
N TYR A 14 -14.69 -1.66 15.55
CA TYR A 14 -13.48 -2.10 14.87
C TYR A 14 -13.54 -1.83 13.38
N VAL A 15 -14.67 -2.09 12.74
CA VAL A 15 -14.85 -1.81 11.31
C VAL A 15 -14.65 -0.33 11.03
N LYS A 16 -15.22 0.54 11.85
CA LYS A 16 -15.05 1.98 11.70
C LYS A 16 -13.58 2.37 11.84
N LYS A 17 -12.90 1.85 12.86
CA LYS A 17 -11.47 2.13 13.07
C LYS A 17 -10.63 1.66 11.89
N PHE A 18 -10.94 0.49 11.35
CA PHE A 18 -10.21 -0.03 10.19
C PHE A 18 -10.47 0.78 8.93
N THR A 19 -11.69 1.26 8.73
CA THR A 19 -11.99 2.14 7.59
C THR A 19 -11.19 3.42 7.68
N GLU A 20 -11.14 4.03 8.85
CA GLU A 20 -10.34 5.24 9.10
C GLU A 20 -8.85 4.98 8.87
N LEU A 21 -8.38 3.81 9.30
CA LEU A 21 -7.00 3.41 9.12
C LEU A 21 -6.65 3.21 7.65
N MET A 22 -7.52 2.57 6.88
CA MET A 22 -7.29 2.37 5.45
C MET A 22 -7.21 3.70 4.73
N ASP A 23 -8.08 4.65 5.08
CA ASP A 23 -8.03 6.01 4.55
C ASP A 23 -6.70 6.68 4.91
N TYR A 24 -6.26 6.50 6.15
CA TYR A 24 -4.99 7.06 6.60
C TYR A 24 -3.82 6.48 5.80
N ILE A 25 -3.80 5.18 5.57
CA ILE A 25 -2.76 4.54 4.78
C ILE A 25 -2.78 5.07 3.34
N ASP A 26 -3.95 5.22 2.75
CA ASP A 26 -4.08 5.75 1.39
C ASP A 26 -3.56 7.18 1.26
N GLU A 27 -3.67 7.98 2.33
CA GLU A 27 -3.18 9.35 2.32
C GLU A 27 -1.69 9.46 2.68
N HIS A 28 -1.13 8.47 3.39
CA HIS A 28 0.21 8.56 3.95
C HIS A 28 1.16 7.43 3.54
N TYR A 29 0.80 6.62 2.54
CA TYR A 29 1.61 5.45 2.16
C TYR A 29 3.05 5.84 1.75
N MET A 30 3.26 7.06 1.28
CA MET A 30 4.58 7.54 0.87
C MET A 30 5.46 7.92 2.05
N GLU A 31 4.91 7.99 3.24
CA GLU A 31 5.65 8.30 4.45
C GLU A 31 6.22 7.04 5.09
N ASP A 32 7.09 7.22 6.07
CA ASP A 32 7.71 6.10 6.77
C ASP A 32 6.74 5.53 7.81
N LEU A 33 5.78 4.75 7.35
CA LEU A 33 4.78 4.12 8.20
C LEU A 33 5.30 2.80 8.76
N THR A 34 5.21 2.63 10.08
CA THR A 34 5.59 1.38 10.75
C THR A 34 4.38 0.76 11.42
N LEU A 35 4.44 -0.55 11.63
CA LEU A 35 3.40 -1.27 12.35
C LEU A 35 3.16 -0.66 13.73
N GLU A 36 4.24 -0.32 14.43
CA GLU A 36 4.17 0.26 15.76
C GLU A 36 3.47 1.62 15.74
N ASN A 37 3.85 2.49 14.81
CA ASN A 37 3.26 3.83 14.73
C ASN A 37 1.77 3.78 14.43
N ILE A 38 1.37 2.91 13.52
CA ILE A 38 -0.04 2.75 13.15
C ILE A 38 -0.83 2.17 14.31
N ALA A 39 -0.29 1.15 14.98
CA ALA A 39 -0.96 0.53 16.12
C ALA A 39 -1.16 1.56 17.25
N ASP A 40 -0.15 2.37 17.53
CA ASP A 40 -0.23 3.44 18.53
C ASP A 40 -1.32 4.45 18.17
N GLU A 41 -1.41 4.82 16.91
CA GLU A 41 -2.37 5.80 16.42
C GLU A 41 -3.82 5.37 16.70
N ILE A 42 -4.12 4.07 16.57
CA ILE A 42 -5.47 3.56 16.78
C ILE A 42 -5.65 2.97 18.18
N GLY A 43 -4.63 3.05 19.03
CA GLY A 43 -4.72 2.61 20.43
C GLY A 43 -4.67 1.11 20.63
N PHE A 44 -4.02 0.37 19.74
CA PHE A 44 -3.86 -1.08 19.85
C PHE A 44 -2.39 -1.44 20.11
N SER A 45 -2.17 -2.61 20.75
CA SER A 45 -0.83 -3.20 20.75
C SER A 45 -0.49 -3.65 19.33
N LYS A 46 0.81 -3.69 19.01
CA LYS A 46 1.23 -4.12 17.68
C LYS A 46 0.79 -5.55 17.35
N PHE A 47 0.75 -6.43 18.35
CA PHE A 47 0.33 -7.82 18.15
C PHE A 47 -1.17 -7.91 17.87
N HIS A 48 -1.97 -7.16 18.61
CA HIS A 48 -3.42 -7.12 18.41
C HIS A 48 -3.74 -6.52 17.03
N PHE A 49 -3.09 -5.40 16.70
CA PHE A 49 -3.26 -4.75 15.41
C PHE A 49 -2.89 -5.69 14.25
N SER A 50 -1.72 -6.33 14.34
CA SER A 50 -1.23 -7.22 13.29
C SER A 50 -2.22 -8.36 13.01
N ARG A 51 -2.75 -8.95 14.06
CA ARG A 51 -3.72 -10.04 13.94
C ARG A 51 -5.03 -9.57 13.32
N LEU A 52 -5.56 -8.44 13.79
CA LEU A 52 -6.79 -7.88 13.25
C LEU A 52 -6.62 -7.44 11.81
N PHE A 53 -5.49 -6.82 11.49
CA PHE A 53 -5.23 -6.36 10.13
C PHE A 53 -5.26 -7.53 9.15
N LYS A 54 -4.57 -8.63 9.48
CA LYS A 54 -4.56 -9.81 8.61
C LYS A 54 -5.95 -10.45 8.53
N GLN A 55 -6.69 -10.45 9.62
CA GLN A 55 -8.04 -10.99 9.66
C GLN A 55 -9.00 -10.23 8.74
N TYR A 56 -8.90 -8.90 8.70
CA TYR A 56 -9.81 -8.06 7.91
C TYR A 56 -9.36 -7.88 6.46
N THR A 57 -8.06 -7.88 6.18
CA THR A 57 -7.54 -7.59 4.84
C THR A 57 -6.98 -8.81 4.11
N ASN A 58 -6.70 -9.91 4.84
CA ASN A 58 -5.98 -11.09 4.35
C ASN A 58 -4.52 -10.82 4.01
N PHE A 59 -3.99 -9.66 4.36
CA PHE A 59 -2.59 -9.28 4.14
C PHE A 59 -1.96 -8.87 5.45
N THR A 60 -0.65 -9.07 5.57
CA THR A 60 0.08 -8.40 6.65
C THR A 60 0.11 -6.91 6.35
N PHE A 61 0.31 -6.10 7.38
CA PHE A 61 0.41 -4.65 7.18
C PHE A 61 1.55 -4.30 6.22
N CYS A 62 2.71 -4.95 6.36
CA CYS A 62 3.85 -4.69 5.49
C CYS A 62 3.55 -5.02 4.03
N ASP A 63 2.91 -6.16 3.78
CA ASP A 63 2.55 -6.56 2.42
C ASP A 63 1.53 -5.61 1.81
N TYR A 64 0.55 -5.19 2.60
CA TYR A 64 -0.46 -4.24 2.14
C TYR A 64 0.18 -2.90 1.77
N LEU A 65 1.04 -2.38 2.64
CA LEU A 65 1.72 -1.12 2.40
C LEU A 65 2.60 -1.19 1.14
N THR A 66 3.34 -2.28 0.99
CA THR A 66 4.18 -2.52 -0.19
C THR A 66 3.33 -2.55 -1.46
N HIS A 67 2.22 -3.28 -1.43
CA HIS A 67 1.31 -3.37 -2.56
C HIS A 67 0.73 -2.00 -2.92
N ARG A 68 0.36 -1.22 -1.92
CA ARG A 68 -0.17 0.13 -2.14
C ARG A 68 0.86 1.04 -2.78
N ARG A 69 2.11 0.95 -2.33
CA ARG A 69 3.23 1.72 -2.90
C ARG A 69 3.51 1.31 -4.34
N ILE A 70 3.48 0.03 -4.64
CA ILE A 70 3.67 -0.46 -6.01
C ILE A 70 2.55 0.03 -6.92
N LYS A 71 1.32 0.02 -6.46
CA LYS A 71 0.20 0.56 -7.24
C LYS A 71 0.39 2.03 -7.57
N ALA A 72 0.85 2.82 -6.60
CA ALA A 72 1.15 4.22 -6.82
C ALA A 72 2.27 4.39 -7.85
N ALA A 73 3.32 3.57 -7.76
CA ALA A 73 4.42 3.61 -8.71
C ALA A 73 3.96 3.27 -10.13
N GLN A 74 3.07 2.28 -10.27
CA GLN A 74 2.52 1.92 -11.58
C GLN A 74 1.80 3.10 -12.22
N ALA A 75 1.02 3.83 -11.43
CA ALA A 75 0.34 5.03 -11.93
C ALA A 75 1.33 6.13 -12.33
N LEU A 76 2.36 6.35 -11.51
CA LEU A 76 3.37 7.37 -11.80
C LEU A 76 4.23 7.04 -13.01
N LEU A 77 4.43 5.76 -13.31
CA LEU A 77 5.22 5.33 -14.47
C LEU A 77 4.57 5.73 -15.79
N CYS A 78 3.29 6.04 -15.79
CA CYS A 78 2.61 6.56 -16.97
C CYS A 78 3.04 7.99 -17.30
N ASN A 79 3.64 8.71 -16.35
CA ASN A 79 4.16 10.06 -16.56
C ASN A 79 5.63 9.98 -16.94
N GLU A 80 5.92 10.16 -18.22
CA GLU A 80 7.28 10.03 -18.76
C GLU A 80 8.23 11.14 -18.29
N GLU A 81 7.71 12.23 -17.76
CA GLU A 81 8.53 13.30 -17.25
C GLU A 81 9.19 12.96 -15.93
N LEU A 82 8.66 11.96 -15.22
CA LEU A 82 9.24 11.52 -13.96
C LEU A 82 10.30 10.45 -14.21
N SER A 83 11.45 10.59 -13.56
CA SER A 83 12.49 9.57 -13.61
C SER A 83 12.10 8.39 -12.72
N ILE A 84 12.72 7.24 -12.95
CA ILE A 84 12.49 6.05 -12.11
C ILE A 84 12.88 6.37 -10.65
N THR A 85 13.95 7.14 -10.43
CA THR A 85 14.37 7.57 -9.10
C THR A 85 13.29 8.39 -8.41
N GLU A 86 12.73 9.38 -9.11
CA GLU A 86 11.67 10.22 -8.57
C GLU A 86 10.44 9.39 -8.21
N ILE A 87 10.07 8.45 -9.06
CA ILE A 87 8.92 7.58 -8.84
C ILE A 87 9.13 6.72 -7.59
N ALA A 88 10.33 6.15 -7.43
CA ALA A 88 10.64 5.35 -6.25
C ALA A 88 10.43 6.15 -4.97
N LEU A 89 10.97 7.37 -4.93
CA LEU A 89 10.86 8.22 -3.75
C LEU A 89 9.43 8.68 -3.50
N GLN A 90 8.73 9.12 -4.54
CA GLN A 90 7.35 9.58 -4.41
C GLN A 90 6.39 8.47 -4.01
N SER A 91 6.73 7.23 -4.33
CA SER A 91 5.92 6.07 -3.95
C SER A 91 6.18 5.59 -2.53
N GLY A 92 7.20 6.11 -1.87
CA GLY A 92 7.51 5.77 -0.47
C GLY A 92 8.67 4.82 -0.29
N PHE A 93 9.44 4.51 -1.33
CA PHE A 93 10.61 3.64 -1.20
C PHE A 93 11.83 4.47 -0.83
N SER A 94 12.62 3.96 0.12
CA SER A 94 13.80 4.65 0.61
C SER A 94 15.02 4.44 -0.27
N SER A 95 15.03 3.41 -1.12
CA SER A 95 16.15 3.16 -2.02
C SER A 95 15.65 2.63 -3.36
N ILE A 96 16.39 2.97 -4.42
CA ILE A 96 16.08 2.53 -5.78
C ILE A 96 16.26 1.03 -5.92
N SER A 97 17.30 0.48 -5.28
CA SER A 97 17.56 -0.97 -5.32
C SER A 97 16.38 -1.77 -4.76
N THR A 98 15.88 -1.35 -3.61
CA THR A 98 14.71 -2.00 -3.00
C THR A 98 13.48 -1.85 -3.89
N PHE A 99 13.27 -0.66 -4.44
CA PHE A 99 12.15 -0.40 -5.34
C PHE A 99 12.20 -1.33 -6.56
N ASN A 100 13.34 -1.39 -7.23
CA ASN A 100 13.49 -2.24 -8.42
C ASN A 100 13.22 -3.71 -8.11
N ARG A 101 13.77 -4.20 -7.01
CA ARG A 101 13.61 -5.59 -6.60
C ARG A 101 12.15 -5.93 -6.30
N ILE A 102 11.52 -5.10 -5.48
CA ILE A 102 10.13 -5.33 -5.06
C ILE A 102 9.17 -5.16 -6.24
N PHE A 103 9.39 -4.13 -7.06
CA PHE A 103 8.54 -3.89 -8.23
C PHE A 103 8.57 -5.09 -9.16
N LYS A 104 9.76 -5.66 -9.41
CA LYS A 104 9.88 -6.84 -10.26
C LYS A 104 9.22 -8.06 -9.63
N GLN A 105 9.35 -8.24 -8.31
CA GLN A 105 8.67 -9.35 -7.62
C GLN A 105 7.15 -9.25 -7.73
N GLU A 106 6.61 -8.04 -7.60
CA GLU A 106 5.16 -7.85 -7.59
C GLU A 106 4.54 -7.85 -8.99
N THR A 107 5.23 -7.30 -9.99
CA THR A 107 4.67 -7.10 -11.32
C THR A 107 5.23 -8.03 -12.37
N GLY A 108 6.38 -8.66 -12.12
CA GLY A 108 7.08 -9.47 -13.11
C GLY A 108 8.00 -8.69 -14.03
N TYR A 109 8.01 -7.36 -13.92
CA TYR A 109 8.80 -6.47 -14.79
C TYR A 109 9.60 -5.49 -13.95
N THR A 110 10.75 -5.05 -14.48
CA THR A 110 11.43 -3.90 -13.88
C THR A 110 10.58 -2.65 -14.14
N PRO A 111 10.76 -1.58 -13.35
CA PRO A 111 10.03 -0.34 -13.61
C PRO A 111 10.20 0.19 -15.03
N SER A 112 11.42 0.13 -15.58
CA SER A 112 11.69 0.58 -16.94
C SER A 112 10.97 -0.27 -17.98
N GLU A 113 11.00 -1.61 -17.81
CA GLU A 113 10.26 -2.51 -18.67
C GLU A 113 8.77 -2.26 -18.60
N TYR A 114 8.25 -2.07 -17.40
CA TYR A 114 6.84 -1.81 -17.19
C TYR A 114 6.41 -0.52 -17.91
N ARG A 115 7.22 0.54 -17.81
CA ARG A 115 6.95 1.80 -18.48
C ARG A 115 6.84 1.63 -19.99
N SER A 116 7.75 0.89 -20.59
CA SER A 116 7.75 0.67 -22.03
C SER A 116 6.58 -0.19 -22.50
N LYS A 117 6.01 -1.02 -21.61
CA LYS A 117 4.88 -1.90 -21.93
C LYS A 117 3.53 -1.34 -21.49
N SER A 118 3.51 -0.16 -20.87
CA SER A 118 2.26 0.43 -20.40
C SER A 118 1.35 0.80 -21.56
N PRO A 119 0.02 0.85 -21.34
CA PRO A 119 -0.91 1.29 -22.39
C PRO A 119 -0.63 2.70 -22.88
N ALA A 120 -0.16 3.60 -21.99
CA ALA A 120 0.19 4.96 -22.38
C ALA A 120 1.35 4.98 -23.36
N ALA A 121 2.40 4.18 -23.12
CA ALA A 121 3.54 4.06 -24.03
C ALA A 121 3.10 3.43 -25.37
N ARG A 122 2.24 2.41 -25.33
CA ARG A 122 1.71 1.79 -26.54
C ARG A 122 0.92 2.77 -27.38
N ARG A 123 0.12 3.64 -26.75
CA ARG A 123 -0.63 4.67 -27.46
C ARG A 123 0.29 5.62 -28.19
N LYS A 124 1.39 6.03 -27.56
CA LYS A 124 2.38 6.90 -28.20
C LYS A 124 3.04 6.23 -29.41
N LEU A 125 3.32 4.95 -29.31
CA LEU A 125 3.91 4.20 -30.42
C LEU A 125 2.93 4.00 -31.57
N THR A 126 1.63 4.07 -31.31
CA THR A 126 0.58 3.88 -32.30
C THR A 126 0.33 5.16 -33.12
N TYR A 127 0.68 6.29 -32.56
CA TYR A 127 0.54 7.57 -33.24
C TYR A 127 1.85 8.05 -33.84
#